data_0c7068b9c62105a9f0110fdfda1250c4
#
_entry.id   0c7068b9c62105a9f0110fdfda1250c4
#
_cell.length_a   1.000
_cell.length_b   1.000
_cell.length_c   1.000
_cell.angle_alpha   90.00
_cell.angle_beta   90.00
_cell.angle_gamma   90.00
#
_symmetry.space_group_name_H-M   'P 1'
#
loop_
_entity.id
_entity.type
_entity.pdbx_description
1 polymer ?
#
loop_
_entity_poly.entity_id
_entity_poly.type
_entity_poly.pdbx_seq_one_letter_code
_entity_poly.pdbx_strand_id
1 'polypeptide(L)'
;MNIHESAEDYLEQILMVREKKGRVRSIDISAGLNVTKASVSIAMRKLRENDYIHMGSDNLISLTEKGYAIARKIYDRHQALTKYLMQ
;
A
#
# COMPACT_ATOMS: atom_id res chain seq x y z
N MET A 1 -13.45 -7.07 -10.15
CA MET A 1 -12.07 -6.64 -9.86
C MET A 1 -11.31 -7.75 -9.16
N ASN A 2 -10.11 -8.02 -9.62
CA ASN A 2 -9.28 -9.07 -9.05
C ASN A 2 -8.76 -8.64 -7.67
N ILE A 3 -9.01 -9.49 -6.65
CA ILE A 3 -8.59 -9.23 -5.28
C ILE A 3 -7.07 -9.02 -5.18
N HIS A 4 -6.30 -9.75 -5.99
CA HIS A 4 -4.85 -9.65 -5.97
C HIS A 4 -4.36 -8.29 -6.46
N GLU A 5 -5.00 -7.74 -7.49
CA GLU A 5 -4.63 -6.41 -8.00
C GLU A 5 -4.89 -5.34 -6.94
N SER A 6 -6.03 -5.42 -6.26
CA SER A 6 -6.35 -4.46 -5.21
C SER A 6 -5.35 -4.53 -4.05
N ALA A 7 -4.99 -5.74 -3.63
CA ALA A 7 -4.03 -5.93 -2.54
C ALA A 7 -2.67 -5.34 -2.92
N GLU A 8 -2.22 -5.60 -4.13
CA GLU A 8 -0.94 -5.08 -4.62
C GLU A 8 -0.95 -3.55 -4.68
N ASP A 9 -2.03 -2.96 -5.19
CA ASP A 9 -2.17 -1.50 -5.25
C ASP A 9 -2.13 -0.87 -3.86
N TYR A 10 -2.80 -1.47 -2.90
CA TYR A 10 -2.81 -0.98 -1.53
C TYR A 10 -1.42 -1.07 -0.90
N LEU A 11 -0.73 -2.19 -1.11
CA LEU A 11 0.62 -2.37 -0.57
C LEU A 11 1.60 -1.37 -1.18
N GLU A 12 1.53 -1.16 -2.47
CA GLU A 12 2.36 -0.17 -3.15
C GLU A 12 2.09 1.23 -2.61
N GLN A 13 0.82 1.59 -2.43
CA GLN A 13 0.45 2.91 -1.93
C GLN A 13 0.99 3.12 -0.51
N ILE A 14 0.92 2.10 0.33
CA ILE A 14 1.49 2.17 1.68
C ILE A 14 2.98 2.48 1.61
N LEU A 15 3.71 1.80 0.73
CA LEU A 15 5.14 2.05 0.56
C LEU A 15 5.41 3.47 0.07
N MET A 16 4.65 3.94 -0.92
CA MET A 16 4.81 5.27 -1.49
C MET A 16 4.58 6.37 -0.44
N VAL A 17 3.52 6.24 0.36
CA VAL A 17 3.22 7.20 1.41
C VAL A 17 4.31 7.19 2.47
N ARG A 18 4.77 5.99 2.83
CA ARG A 18 5.87 5.84 3.80
C ARG A 18 7.13 6.58 3.34
N GLU A 19 7.47 6.45 2.06
CA GLU A 19 8.65 7.11 1.51
C GLU A 19 8.51 8.63 1.51
N LYS A 20 7.30 9.14 1.33
CA LYS A 20 7.04 10.58 1.32
C LYS A 20 6.90 11.18 2.71
N LYS A 21 6.13 10.54 3.58
CA LYS A 21 5.74 11.11 4.88
C LYS A 21 6.42 10.46 6.08
N GLY A 22 6.98 9.27 5.90
CA GLY A 22 7.58 8.51 6.99
C GLY A 22 6.57 7.73 7.83
N ARG A 23 5.28 7.98 7.67
CA ARG A 23 4.22 7.25 8.38
C ARG A 23 2.97 7.20 7.52
N VAL A 24 2.15 6.17 7.76
CA VAL A 24 0.99 5.90 6.92
C VAL A 24 -0.24 5.70 7.78
N ARG A 25 -1.35 6.33 7.40
CA ARG A 25 -2.66 6.11 8.01
C ARG A 25 -3.66 5.80 6.91
N SER A 26 -4.81 5.24 7.30
CA SER A 26 -5.86 4.87 6.34
C SER A 26 -6.30 6.06 5.49
N ILE A 27 -6.35 7.26 6.06
CA ILE A 27 -6.75 8.46 5.32
C ILE A 27 -5.78 8.76 4.17
N ASP A 28 -4.49 8.51 4.36
CA ASP A 28 -3.49 8.71 3.33
C ASP A 28 -3.72 7.76 2.15
N ILE A 29 -4.11 6.53 2.44
CA ILE A 29 -4.39 5.53 1.41
C ILE A 29 -5.67 5.89 0.65
N SER A 30 -6.71 6.30 1.37
CA SER A 30 -7.97 6.73 0.77
C SER A 30 -7.74 7.89 -0.21
N ALA A 31 -7.00 8.88 0.22
CA ALA A 31 -6.69 10.05 -0.60
C ALA A 31 -5.82 9.69 -1.81
N GLY A 32 -4.79 8.87 -1.59
CA GLY A 32 -3.83 8.52 -2.64
C GLY A 32 -4.42 7.67 -3.76
N LEU A 33 -5.33 6.76 -3.41
CA LEU A 33 -5.97 5.87 -4.40
C LEU A 33 -7.34 6.36 -4.85
N ASN A 34 -7.81 7.45 -4.26
CA ASN A 34 -9.14 8.00 -4.56
C ASN A 34 -10.25 6.96 -4.36
N VAL A 35 -10.21 6.28 -3.23
CA VAL A 35 -11.21 5.29 -2.84
C VAL A 35 -11.85 5.70 -1.53
N THR A 36 -13.00 5.10 -1.21
CA THR A 36 -13.73 5.43 0.01
C THR A 36 -13.01 4.91 1.25
N LYS A 37 -13.25 5.55 2.39
CA LYS A 37 -12.72 5.10 3.67
C LYS A 37 -13.20 3.69 4.01
N ALA A 38 -14.44 3.37 3.65
CA ALA A 38 -15.01 2.03 3.87
C ALA A 38 -14.23 0.97 3.09
N SER A 39 -13.90 1.26 1.84
CA SER A 39 -13.10 0.35 1.01
C SER A 39 -11.72 0.14 1.60
N VAL A 40 -11.09 1.21 2.07
CA VAL A 40 -9.76 1.13 2.71
C VAL A 40 -9.84 0.28 3.97
N SER A 41 -10.85 0.49 4.81
CA SER A 41 -11.00 -0.28 6.06
C SER A 41 -11.10 -1.77 5.80
N ILE A 42 -11.89 -2.15 4.78
CA ILE A 42 -12.04 -3.56 4.39
C ILE A 42 -10.71 -4.11 3.89
N ALA A 43 -10.03 -3.37 3.02
CA ALA A 43 -8.75 -3.78 2.45
C ALA A 43 -7.68 -3.93 3.53
N MET A 44 -7.59 -2.96 4.45
CA MET A 44 -6.59 -3.00 5.53
C MET A 44 -6.83 -4.19 6.45
N ARG A 45 -8.09 -4.51 6.74
CA ARG A 45 -8.40 -5.68 7.55
C ARG A 45 -7.94 -6.97 6.87
N LYS A 46 -8.19 -7.11 5.58
CA LYS A 46 -7.76 -8.29 4.82
C LYS A 46 -6.24 -8.40 4.76
N LEU A 47 -5.55 -7.30 4.54
CA LEU A 47 -4.09 -7.29 4.51
C LEU A 47 -3.51 -7.67 5.87
N ARG A 48 -4.11 -7.19 6.95
CA ARG A 48 -3.69 -7.52 8.30
C ARG A 48 -3.91 -9.00 8.61
N GLU A 49 -5.07 -9.53 8.22
CA GLU A 49 -5.39 -10.95 8.43
C GLU A 49 -4.44 -11.88 7.68
N ASN A 50 -3.92 -11.41 6.54
CA ASN A 50 -2.98 -12.18 5.73
C ASN A 50 -1.52 -11.86 6.03
N ASP A 51 -1.28 -11.13 7.11
CA ASP A 51 0.06 -10.82 7.62
C ASP A 51 0.91 -10.00 6.65
N TYR A 52 0.28 -9.12 5.90
CA TYR A 52 1.00 -8.19 5.01
C TYR A 52 1.29 -6.86 5.68
N ILE A 53 0.47 -6.48 6.66
CA ILE A 53 0.63 -5.22 7.37
C ILE A 53 0.39 -5.40 8.87
N HIS A 54 0.89 -4.44 9.64
CA HIS A 54 0.56 -4.25 11.05
C HIS A 54 -0.18 -2.93 11.21
N MET A 55 -1.10 -2.89 12.17
CA MET A 55 -1.73 -1.64 12.59
C MET A 55 -1.47 -1.46 14.07
N GLY A 56 -0.82 -0.37 14.42
CA GLY A 56 -0.53 -0.05 15.81
C GLY A 56 -1.75 0.50 16.53
N SER A 57 -1.64 0.69 17.85
CA SER A 57 -2.70 1.25 18.67
C SER A 57 -3.02 2.70 18.29
N ASP A 58 -2.10 3.38 17.63
CA ASP A 58 -2.24 4.74 17.11
C ASP A 58 -2.80 4.78 15.69
N ASN A 59 -3.24 3.63 15.16
CA ASN A 59 -3.76 3.45 13.80
C ASN A 59 -2.72 3.70 12.71
N LEU A 60 -1.45 3.69 13.05
CA LEU A 60 -0.39 3.75 12.05
C LEU A 60 -0.23 2.40 11.39
N ILE A 61 -0.08 2.44 10.07
CA ILE A 61 0.05 1.24 9.24
C ILE A 61 1.52 1.04 8.92
N SER A 62 2.00 -0.19 9.10
CA SER A 62 3.35 -0.56 8.71
C SER A 62 3.32 -1.86 7.91
N LEU A 63 4.29 -2.02 7.03
CA LEU A 63 4.42 -3.23 6.23
C LEU A 63 5.19 -4.29 7.01
N THR A 64 4.71 -5.53 6.95
CA THR A 64 5.49 -6.67 7.42
C THR A 64 6.59 -6.93 6.39
N GLU A 65 7.52 -7.78 6.73
CA GLU A 65 8.56 -8.21 5.78
C GLU A 65 7.92 -8.76 4.50
N LYS A 66 6.88 -9.58 4.65
CA LYS A 66 6.14 -10.17 3.54
C LYS A 66 5.45 -9.10 2.69
N GLY A 67 4.78 -8.15 3.33
CA GLY A 67 4.11 -7.05 2.62
C GLY A 67 5.10 -6.12 1.94
N TYR A 68 6.20 -5.82 2.60
CA TYR A 68 7.25 -4.98 2.04
C TYR A 68 7.86 -5.59 0.77
N ALA A 69 8.11 -6.89 0.78
CA ALA A 69 8.69 -7.58 -0.38
C ALA A 69 7.79 -7.42 -1.61
N ILE A 70 6.49 -7.57 -1.44
CA ILE A 70 5.52 -7.42 -2.53
C ILE A 70 5.44 -5.97 -2.98
N ALA A 71 5.31 -5.05 -2.03
CA ALA A 71 5.18 -3.61 -2.32
C ALA A 71 6.42 -3.10 -3.06
N ARG A 72 7.61 -3.50 -2.62
CA ARG A 72 8.87 -3.08 -3.22
C ARG A 72 9.01 -3.57 -4.65
N LYS A 73 8.62 -4.81 -4.90
CA LYS A 73 8.66 -5.39 -6.23
C LYS A 73 7.78 -4.62 -7.22
N ILE A 74 6.57 -4.26 -6.79
CA ILE A 74 5.64 -3.52 -7.63
C ILE A 74 6.13 -2.09 -7.85
N TYR A 75 6.59 -1.45 -6.80
CA TYR A 75 7.12 -0.09 -6.85
C TYR A 75 8.31 -0.01 -7.82
N ASP A 76 9.25 -0.93 -7.72
CA ASP A 76 10.42 -0.94 -8.58
C ASP A 76 10.03 -1.17 -10.05
N ARG A 77 9.05 -2.02 -10.29
CA ARG A 77 8.55 -2.27 -11.64
C ARG A 77 7.95 -1.00 -12.25
N HIS A 78 7.16 -0.27 -11.49
CA HIS A 78 6.55 0.98 -11.95
C HIS A 78 7.58 2.07 -12.16
N GLN A 79 8.58 2.15 -11.30
CA GLN A 79 9.67 3.12 -11.47
C GLN A 79 10.48 2.83 -12.74
N ALA A 80 10.77 1.56 -13.00
CA ALA A 80 11.49 1.17 -14.21
C ALA A 80 10.71 1.54 -15.47
N LEU A 81 9.40 1.30 -15.49
CA LEU A 81 8.54 1.67 -16.61
C LEU A 81 8.51 3.18 -16.83
N THR A 82 8.39 3.94 -15.75
CA THR A 82 8.38 5.41 -15.83
C THR A 82 9.69 5.92 -16.42
N LYS A 83 10.82 5.37 -15.98
CA LYS A 83 12.12 5.73 -16.51
C LYS A 83 12.21 5.48 -18.00
N TYR A 84 11.71 4.34 -18.43
CA TYR A 84 11.72 3.98 -19.87
C TYR A 84 10.89 4.94 -20.69
N LEU A 85 9.72 5.31 -20.19
CA LEU A 85 8.80 6.17 -20.94
C LEU A 85 9.28 7.63 -21.01
N MET A 86 10.12 8.04 -20.09
CA MET A 86 10.60 9.42 -20.02
C MET A 86 11.94 9.66 -20.72
N GLN A 87 12.50 8.64 -21.30
CA GLN A 87 13.74 8.79 -22.07
C GLN A 87 13.45 9.23 -23.51
#